data_2b9d67fbd05068a1bb89404eff487a09
#
_entry.id   2b9d67fbd05068a1bb89404eff487a09
#
_cell.length_a   1.000
_cell.length_b   1.000
_cell.length_c   1.000
_cell.angle_alpha   90.00
_cell.angle_beta   90.00
_cell.angle_gamma   90.00
#
_symmetry.space_group_name_H-M   'P 1'
#
loop_
_entity.id
_entity.type
_entity.pdbx_description
1 polymer ?
#
loop_
_entity_poly.entity_id
_entity_poly.type
_entity_poly.pdbx_seq_one_letter_code
_entity_poly.pdbx_strand_id
1 'polypeptide(L)'
;MASILGISAFYHDSAAAIIVNGKIEAAAQEERFTRIKHDSSYPYHAIEFVLDFVKLNLSEVDYIVFYEKPFLKFERLLETYVAFAPRGFAQFTKSMPSWLREKLFQKNLLLNLLKKHDSNFNSKKKIFFSDHHLSHAASAYYPSPFDEAIVLTADGVGEWATTTVAIGKGSNLNIKKEIHFPHSLGLLYSAFTYYIGFKVNSGEYKLMGLAPYGQPKYTDIIKDNLIDIKEDGSFRIAQEYFDYSTGLKMTSSKFNSLFGEAPRDSKTEKIKQFHMDIAASIQKVTEEVMLKLAKFLKNEYKINNLCLAGGVALNCVANGKLLESKLFDKIWIQPAAGDAGGSLGAALALWHKELGNNRIYNKDKSDLMKGSYLGPEFSQKEIESELNRLGAKYSVINDQEIIEKTTLSLIDGDAIGWFQGRMEFGPRALGARSIIGDPMSESMQKNLNLKV
;
A
#
# COMPACT_ATOMS: atom_id res chain seq x y z
N MET A 1 -11.75 27.74 8.19
CA MET A 1 -11.42 26.79 7.10
C MET A 1 -10.15 26.08 7.55
N ALA A 2 -10.10 24.76 7.55
CA ALA A 2 -8.88 24.06 7.98
C ALA A 2 -8.38 23.14 6.87
N SER A 3 -7.10 23.30 6.50
CA SER A 3 -6.40 22.54 5.48
C SER A 3 -5.33 21.66 6.14
N ILE A 4 -5.25 20.39 5.73
CA ILE A 4 -4.30 19.43 6.27
C ILE A 4 -3.56 18.73 5.12
N LEU A 5 -2.25 18.86 5.09
CA LEU A 5 -1.37 18.15 4.18
C LEU A 5 -0.85 16.89 4.87
N GLY A 6 -1.18 15.73 4.34
CA GLY A 6 -0.65 14.44 4.77
C GLY A 6 0.51 14.00 3.89
N ILE A 7 1.56 13.46 4.51
CA ILE A 7 2.80 13.05 3.84
C ILE A 7 3.19 11.63 4.26
N SER A 8 3.46 10.77 3.26
CA SER A 8 4.13 9.48 3.41
C SER A 8 5.46 9.53 2.66
N ALA A 9 6.59 9.14 3.30
CA ALA A 9 7.91 9.20 2.68
C ALA A 9 8.98 8.38 3.44
N PHE A 10 10.15 8.20 2.79
CA PHE A 10 11.40 7.66 3.34
C PHE A 10 11.42 6.14 3.60
N TYR A 11 10.48 5.41 3.01
CA TYR A 11 10.51 3.94 3.02
C TYR A 11 10.21 3.38 1.62
N HIS A 12 8.96 3.40 1.17
CA HIS A 12 8.52 3.17 -0.20
C HIS A 12 7.20 3.90 -0.44
N ASP A 13 6.78 4.03 -1.69
CA ASP A 13 5.49 4.60 -2.10
C ASP A 13 5.22 6.00 -1.51
N SER A 14 6.21 6.88 -1.60
CA SER A 14 6.05 8.26 -1.13
C SER A 14 4.87 8.94 -1.80
N ALA A 15 4.09 9.69 -1.02
CA ALA A 15 2.84 10.29 -1.45
C ALA A 15 2.48 11.54 -0.65
N ALA A 16 1.64 12.38 -1.24
CA ALA A 16 1.00 13.51 -0.57
C ALA A 16 -0.51 13.47 -0.79
N ALA A 17 -1.26 13.91 0.22
CA ALA A 17 -2.70 14.10 0.15
C ALA A 17 -3.10 15.39 0.84
N ILE A 18 -4.08 16.12 0.30
CA ILE A 18 -4.62 17.34 0.90
C ILE A 18 -6.10 17.16 1.20
N ILE A 19 -6.49 17.51 2.42
CA ILE A 19 -7.89 17.63 2.81
C ILE A 19 -8.20 19.06 3.22
N VAL A 20 -9.38 19.53 2.86
CA VAL A 20 -9.88 20.87 3.21
C VAL A 20 -11.25 20.73 3.86
N ASN A 21 -11.37 21.18 5.11
CA ASN A 21 -12.59 21.03 5.92
C ASN A 21 -13.11 19.58 5.95
N GLY A 22 -12.21 18.60 6.04
CA GLY A 22 -12.52 17.17 6.07
C GLY A 22 -12.85 16.53 4.72
N LYS A 23 -12.87 17.30 3.62
CA LYS A 23 -13.05 16.77 2.27
C LYS A 23 -11.72 16.41 1.64
N ILE A 24 -11.66 15.23 1.03
CA ILE A 24 -10.50 14.78 0.24
C ILE A 24 -10.52 15.54 -1.09
N GLU A 25 -9.52 16.39 -1.33
CA GLU A 25 -9.45 17.19 -2.53
C GLU A 25 -8.52 16.57 -3.59
N ALA A 26 -7.29 16.25 -3.21
CA ALA A 26 -6.30 15.65 -4.10
C ALA A 26 -5.34 14.74 -3.34
N ALA A 27 -4.82 13.73 -4.03
CA ALA A 27 -3.74 12.87 -3.54
C ALA A 27 -2.96 12.27 -4.73
N ALA A 28 -1.64 12.14 -4.58
CA ALA A 28 -0.80 11.52 -5.60
C ALA A 28 0.43 10.86 -4.97
N GLN A 29 0.91 9.80 -5.63
CA GLN A 29 2.21 9.19 -5.33
C GLN A 29 3.31 9.91 -6.10
N GLU A 30 4.50 10.05 -5.51
CA GLU A 30 5.66 10.71 -6.12
C GLU A 30 6.13 9.99 -7.39
N GLU A 31 6.03 8.66 -7.43
CA GLU A 31 6.36 7.85 -8.60
C GLU A 31 5.61 8.25 -9.89
N ARG A 32 4.45 8.91 -9.74
CA ARG A 32 3.64 9.36 -10.90
C ARG A 32 4.31 10.51 -11.64
N PHE A 33 5.18 11.23 -10.96
CA PHE A 33 5.94 12.37 -11.50
C PHE A 33 7.38 11.98 -11.83
N THR A 34 8.07 11.30 -10.92
CA THR A 34 9.48 10.91 -11.07
C THR A 34 9.69 9.73 -12.02
N ARG A 35 8.66 8.93 -12.28
CA ARG A 35 8.72 7.67 -13.03
C ARG A 35 9.62 6.60 -12.40
N ILE A 36 9.97 6.78 -11.13
CA ILE A 36 10.71 5.80 -10.33
C ILE A 36 9.68 4.99 -9.55
N LYS A 37 9.48 3.72 -9.93
CA LYS A 37 8.52 2.84 -9.26
C LYS A 37 8.87 2.66 -7.79
N HIS A 38 7.87 2.82 -6.89
CA HIS A 38 8.02 2.79 -5.44
C HIS A 38 9.04 3.81 -4.92
N ASP A 39 9.05 5.01 -5.50
CA ASP A 39 9.91 6.11 -5.07
C ASP A 39 9.78 6.33 -3.57
N SER A 40 10.90 6.28 -2.86
CA SER A 40 10.99 6.46 -1.40
C SER A 40 11.45 7.84 -0.99
N SER A 41 11.74 8.71 -1.94
CA SER A 41 12.22 10.06 -1.67
C SER A 41 11.14 10.94 -1.02
N TYR A 42 11.50 12.13 -0.61
CA TYR A 42 10.53 13.13 -0.19
C TYR A 42 9.59 13.48 -1.36
N PRO A 43 8.25 13.45 -1.19
CA PRO A 43 7.29 13.56 -2.29
C PRO A 43 7.12 15.02 -2.77
N TYR A 44 8.20 15.58 -3.32
CA TYR A 44 8.25 16.98 -3.72
C TYR A 44 7.17 17.34 -4.74
N HIS A 45 7.10 16.59 -5.83
CA HIS A 45 6.14 16.87 -6.91
C HIS A 45 4.70 16.58 -6.51
N ALA A 46 4.48 15.53 -5.71
CA ALA A 46 3.15 15.22 -5.19
C ALA A 46 2.65 16.32 -4.25
N ILE A 47 3.53 16.93 -3.42
CA ILE A 47 3.17 18.08 -2.57
C ILE A 47 2.84 19.30 -3.42
N GLU A 48 3.68 19.65 -4.41
CA GLU A 48 3.38 20.75 -5.35
C GLU A 48 2.01 20.55 -6.00
N PHE A 49 1.77 19.35 -6.55
CA PHE A 49 0.51 19.03 -7.21
C PHE A 49 -0.71 19.26 -6.29
N VAL A 50 -0.69 18.73 -5.06
CA VAL A 50 -1.86 18.85 -4.17
C VAL A 50 -2.07 20.26 -3.67
N LEU A 51 -1.00 21.06 -3.49
CA LEU A 51 -1.07 22.49 -3.13
C LEU A 51 -1.63 23.32 -4.29
N ASP A 52 -1.14 23.11 -5.51
CA ASP A 52 -1.62 23.78 -6.73
C ASP A 52 -3.09 23.47 -6.98
N PHE A 53 -3.50 22.21 -6.75
CA PHE A 53 -4.90 21.78 -6.93
C PHE A 53 -5.88 22.58 -6.07
N VAL A 54 -5.51 22.85 -4.81
CA VAL A 54 -6.34 23.64 -3.88
C VAL A 54 -6.01 25.15 -3.90
N LYS A 55 -5.01 25.56 -4.70
CA LYS A 55 -4.55 26.95 -4.82
C LYS A 55 -4.12 27.56 -3.49
N LEU A 56 -3.36 26.82 -2.70
CA LEU A 56 -2.77 27.24 -1.43
C LEU A 56 -1.25 27.23 -1.52
N ASN A 57 -0.62 28.25 -0.95
CA ASN A 57 0.81 28.18 -0.61
C ASN A 57 1.00 27.30 0.63
N LEU A 58 2.18 26.72 0.80
CA LEU A 58 2.46 25.85 1.95
C LEU A 58 2.32 26.56 3.29
N SER A 59 2.68 27.85 3.36
CA SER A 59 2.53 28.69 4.55
C SER A 59 1.07 28.91 4.98
N GLU A 60 0.13 28.77 4.06
CA GLU A 60 -1.31 28.90 4.29
C GLU A 60 -1.95 27.59 4.81
N VAL A 61 -1.26 26.45 4.65
CA VAL A 61 -1.73 25.17 5.19
C VAL A 61 -1.70 25.20 6.71
N ASP A 62 -2.81 24.83 7.35
CA ASP A 62 -2.97 24.89 8.81
C ASP A 62 -2.16 23.80 9.50
N TYR A 63 -2.18 22.57 8.98
CA TYR A 63 -1.53 21.41 9.58
C TYR A 63 -0.83 20.57 8.54
N ILE A 64 0.32 20.00 8.92
CA ILE A 64 1.07 19.02 8.15
C ILE A 64 1.23 17.78 9.02
N VAL A 65 0.89 16.62 8.49
CA VAL A 65 0.98 15.39 9.25
C VAL A 65 1.77 14.32 8.49
N PHE A 66 2.72 13.72 9.17
CA PHE A 66 3.51 12.60 8.66
C PHE A 66 2.89 11.27 9.13
N TYR A 67 2.90 10.26 8.28
CA TYR A 67 2.09 9.04 8.42
C TYR A 67 2.61 8.02 9.45
N GLU A 68 3.82 8.21 10.03
CA GLU A 68 4.41 7.33 11.04
C GLU A 68 5.09 8.11 12.16
N LYS A 69 5.31 7.46 13.32
CA LYS A 69 6.04 8.02 14.46
C LYS A 69 7.49 7.54 14.47
N PRO A 70 8.44 8.39 14.04
CA PRO A 70 9.82 7.98 13.82
C PRO A 70 10.55 7.53 15.10
N PHE A 71 10.20 8.08 16.27
CA PHE A 71 10.81 7.69 17.55
C PHE A 71 10.44 6.25 17.94
N LEU A 72 9.16 5.87 17.81
CA LEU A 72 8.71 4.51 18.11
C LEU A 72 9.30 3.49 17.11
N LYS A 73 9.44 3.90 15.85
CA LYS A 73 10.10 3.06 14.84
C LYS A 73 11.59 2.85 15.17
N PHE A 74 12.26 3.90 15.64
CA PHE A 74 13.65 3.80 16.10
C PHE A 74 13.78 2.91 17.34
N GLU A 75 12.89 3.05 18.34
CA GLU A 75 12.81 2.20 19.53
C GLU A 75 12.69 0.71 19.13
N ARG A 76 11.73 0.37 18.26
CA ARG A 76 11.61 -1.00 17.75
C ARG A 76 12.90 -1.52 17.13
N LEU A 77 13.58 -0.72 16.31
CA LEU A 77 14.84 -1.12 15.70
C LEU A 77 15.90 -1.43 16.77
N LEU A 78 16.04 -0.58 17.78
CA LEU A 78 16.96 -0.81 18.90
C LEU A 78 16.64 -2.06 19.66
N GLU A 79 15.39 -2.22 20.12
CA GLU A 79 14.96 -3.38 20.89
C GLU A 79 15.11 -4.69 20.09
N THR A 80 14.82 -4.65 18.78
CA THR A 80 15.03 -5.80 17.91
C THR A 80 16.49 -6.25 17.92
N TYR A 81 17.45 -5.34 17.74
CA TYR A 81 18.86 -5.72 17.74
C TYR A 81 19.34 -6.19 19.11
N VAL A 82 18.85 -5.61 20.19
CA VAL A 82 19.16 -6.07 21.56
C VAL A 82 18.59 -7.49 21.78
N ALA A 83 17.35 -7.74 21.38
CA ALA A 83 16.69 -9.03 21.56
C ALA A 83 17.36 -10.17 20.77
N PHE A 84 17.93 -9.88 19.62
CA PHE A 84 18.61 -10.86 18.77
C PHE A 84 20.14 -10.89 18.94
N ALA A 85 20.73 -10.06 19.81
CA ALA A 85 22.17 -10.02 20.02
C ALA A 85 22.77 -11.41 20.33
N PRO A 86 23.96 -11.77 19.79
CA PRO A 86 24.85 -10.94 18.96
C PRO A 86 24.53 -10.95 17.44
N ARG A 87 23.43 -11.58 17.00
CA ARG A 87 23.04 -11.61 15.59
C ARG A 87 22.76 -10.18 15.10
N GLY A 88 23.25 -9.86 13.90
CA GLY A 88 23.01 -8.56 13.27
C GLY A 88 23.89 -7.40 13.76
N PHE A 89 24.85 -7.62 14.69
CA PHE A 89 25.67 -6.53 15.25
C PHE A 89 26.41 -5.71 14.19
N ALA A 90 27.02 -6.36 13.20
CA ALA A 90 27.72 -5.66 12.12
C ALA A 90 26.78 -4.77 11.28
N GLN A 91 25.53 -5.17 11.14
CA GLN A 91 24.51 -4.40 10.42
C GLN A 91 23.99 -3.25 11.26
N PHE A 92 23.75 -3.48 12.54
CA PHE A 92 23.38 -2.47 13.50
C PHE A 92 24.39 -1.30 13.49
N THR A 93 25.68 -1.61 13.60
CA THR A 93 26.74 -0.58 13.59
C THR A 93 26.78 0.22 12.29
N LYS A 94 26.49 -0.40 11.14
CA LYS A 94 26.39 0.29 9.84
C LYS A 94 25.17 1.19 9.73
N SER A 95 24.02 0.74 10.22
CA SER A 95 22.74 1.43 10.04
C SER A 95 22.49 2.51 11.10
N MET A 96 23.07 2.36 12.30
CA MET A 96 22.83 3.26 13.43
C MET A 96 23.14 4.73 13.13
N PRO A 97 24.25 5.12 12.48
CA PRO A 97 24.52 6.53 12.18
C PRO A 97 23.48 7.18 11.26
N SER A 98 22.96 6.43 10.28
CA SER A 98 21.90 6.90 9.39
C SER A 98 20.58 7.05 10.14
N TRP A 99 20.20 6.05 10.94
CA TRP A 99 18.96 6.09 11.73
C TRP A 99 18.94 7.19 12.77
N LEU A 100 20.05 7.42 13.47
CA LEU A 100 20.17 8.54 14.40
C LEU A 100 19.94 9.88 13.68
N ARG A 101 20.56 10.07 12.52
CA ARG A 101 20.44 11.31 11.75
C ARG A 101 19.04 11.50 11.16
N GLU A 102 18.47 10.45 10.56
CA GLU A 102 17.23 10.53 9.80
C GLU A 102 15.98 10.40 10.67
N LYS A 103 15.97 9.50 11.65
CA LYS A 103 14.77 9.22 12.44
C LYS A 103 14.64 10.13 13.67
N LEU A 104 15.71 10.37 14.43
CA LEU A 104 15.62 11.24 15.59
C LEU A 104 15.43 12.73 15.23
N PHE A 105 15.90 13.15 14.08
CA PHE A 105 15.78 14.54 13.62
C PHE A 105 14.77 14.69 12.47
N GLN A 106 13.89 13.73 12.26
CA GLN A 106 12.94 13.72 11.13
C GLN A 106 12.06 14.98 11.07
N LYS A 107 11.64 15.53 12.20
CA LYS A 107 10.87 16.79 12.22
C LYS A 107 11.67 17.97 11.65
N ASN A 108 12.97 18.03 11.94
CA ASN A 108 13.86 19.05 11.37
C ASN A 108 14.13 18.80 9.88
N LEU A 109 14.29 17.53 9.50
CA LEU A 109 14.44 17.13 8.10
C LEU A 109 13.21 17.55 7.28
N LEU A 110 12.01 17.21 7.75
CA LEU A 110 10.75 17.63 7.11
C LEU A 110 10.65 19.16 7.02
N LEU A 111 10.96 19.89 8.08
CA LEU A 111 10.95 21.36 8.05
C LEU A 111 11.87 21.92 6.97
N ASN A 112 13.09 21.37 6.84
CA ASN A 112 14.06 21.84 5.85
C ASN A 112 13.63 21.51 4.41
N LEU A 113 12.94 20.37 4.20
CA LEU A 113 12.41 19.97 2.91
C LEU A 113 11.18 20.79 2.53
N LEU A 114 10.28 21.03 3.49
CA LEU A 114 9.11 21.88 3.29
C LEU A 114 9.47 23.32 2.92
N LYS A 115 10.56 23.86 3.46
CA LYS A 115 11.09 25.19 3.07
C LYS A 115 11.53 25.31 1.60
N LYS A 116 11.71 24.18 0.90
CA LYS A 116 12.00 24.19 -0.54
C LYS A 116 10.78 24.57 -1.38
N HIS A 117 9.56 24.31 -0.87
CA HIS A 117 8.31 24.71 -1.51
C HIS A 117 7.98 26.19 -1.23
N ASP A 118 8.22 26.62 0.00
CA ASP A 118 7.92 27.97 0.45
C ASP A 118 8.96 28.39 1.49
N SER A 119 9.83 29.32 1.10
CA SER A 119 10.89 29.84 1.98
C SER A 119 10.35 30.54 3.24
N ASN A 120 9.12 31.03 3.19
CA ASN A 120 8.43 31.66 4.32
C ASN A 120 7.87 30.63 5.32
N PHE A 121 7.76 29.36 4.93
CA PHE A 121 7.32 28.30 5.83
C PHE A 121 8.34 28.08 6.96
N ASN A 122 7.99 28.41 8.17
CA ASN A 122 8.89 28.32 9.34
C ASN A 122 8.20 27.82 10.62
N SER A 123 7.15 27.00 10.50
CA SER A 123 6.39 26.59 11.67
C SER A 123 6.53 25.09 11.97
N LYS A 124 7.47 24.76 12.89
CA LYS A 124 7.53 23.40 13.46
C LYS A 124 6.25 22.99 14.20
N LYS A 125 5.47 23.94 14.70
CA LYS A 125 4.22 23.69 15.44
C LYS A 125 3.13 23.10 14.53
N LYS A 126 3.17 23.35 13.24
CA LYS A 126 2.24 22.80 12.26
C LYS A 126 2.53 21.33 11.86
N ILE A 127 3.69 20.76 12.24
CA ILE A 127 4.10 19.40 11.85
C ILE A 127 3.76 18.40 12.95
N PHE A 128 2.88 17.46 12.61
CA PHE A 128 2.38 16.37 13.43
C PHE A 128 2.83 15.01 12.90
N PHE A 129 2.67 13.96 13.72
CA PHE A 129 2.97 12.57 13.39
C PHE A 129 1.81 11.70 13.81
N SER A 130 1.31 10.87 12.93
CA SER A 130 0.29 9.85 13.21
C SER A 130 0.95 8.50 13.46
N ASP A 131 0.29 7.57 14.14
CA ASP A 131 0.73 6.17 14.17
C ASP A 131 0.52 5.54 12.79
N HIS A 132 1.46 4.71 12.34
CA HIS A 132 1.43 4.09 11.02
C HIS A 132 0.15 3.26 10.78
N HIS A 133 -0.17 2.34 11.68
CA HIS A 133 -1.39 1.54 11.57
C HIS A 133 -2.68 2.32 11.79
N LEU A 134 -2.65 3.40 12.59
CA LEU A 134 -3.77 4.33 12.67
C LEU A 134 -3.95 5.06 11.33
N SER A 135 -2.87 5.46 10.67
CA SER A 135 -2.92 6.07 9.33
C SER A 135 -3.55 5.13 8.30
N HIS A 136 -3.15 3.85 8.28
CA HIS A 136 -3.78 2.84 7.44
C HIS A 136 -5.28 2.67 7.75
N ALA A 137 -5.61 2.47 9.02
CA ALA A 137 -7.01 2.27 9.43
C ALA A 137 -7.88 3.49 9.10
N ALA A 138 -7.38 4.70 9.33
CA ALA A 138 -8.06 5.94 9.01
C ALA A 138 -8.26 6.12 7.50
N SER A 139 -7.25 5.74 6.69
CA SER A 139 -7.33 5.81 5.22
C SER A 139 -8.44 4.90 4.66
N ALA A 140 -8.73 3.79 5.34
CA ALA A 140 -9.80 2.88 4.95
C ALA A 140 -11.15 3.26 5.53
N TYR A 141 -11.22 3.59 6.80
CA TYR A 141 -12.51 3.80 7.47
C TYR A 141 -13.17 5.11 7.06
N TYR A 142 -12.47 6.24 7.21
CA TYR A 142 -13.11 7.54 7.05
C TYR A 142 -13.65 7.82 5.64
N PRO A 143 -12.98 7.42 4.54
CA PRO A 143 -13.58 7.59 3.22
C PRO A 143 -14.59 6.51 2.86
N SER A 144 -14.69 5.39 3.60
CA SER A 144 -15.64 4.33 3.28
C SER A 144 -17.10 4.79 3.37
N PRO A 145 -18.06 4.08 2.74
CA PRO A 145 -19.48 4.44 2.84
C PRO A 145 -20.16 3.97 4.15
N PHE A 146 -19.40 3.42 5.11
CA PHE A 146 -19.94 2.74 6.27
C PHE A 146 -19.98 3.64 7.50
N ASP A 147 -21.11 3.70 8.21
CA ASP A 147 -21.20 4.38 9.49
C ASP A 147 -20.51 3.56 10.61
N GLU A 148 -20.60 2.23 10.53
CA GLU A 148 -19.94 1.31 11.45
C GLU A 148 -19.25 0.19 10.66
N ALA A 149 -17.96 -0.08 10.98
CA ALA A 149 -17.20 -1.13 10.34
C ALA A 149 -16.10 -1.70 11.25
N ILE A 150 -15.76 -2.98 11.03
CA ILE A 150 -14.48 -3.53 11.44
C ILE A 150 -13.43 -3.03 10.44
N VAL A 151 -12.28 -2.57 10.92
CA VAL A 151 -11.15 -2.17 10.08
C VAL A 151 -10.00 -3.10 10.36
N LEU A 152 -9.68 -3.96 9.41
CA LEU A 152 -8.53 -4.86 9.47
C LEU A 152 -7.39 -4.26 8.65
N THR A 153 -6.30 -3.94 9.33
CA THR A 153 -5.06 -3.49 8.70
C THR A 153 -4.02 -4.60 8.81
N ALA A 154 -3.53 -5.08 7.68
CA ALA A 154 -2.47 -6.09 7.62
C ALA A 154 -1.34 -5.60 6.71
N ASP A 155 -0.14 -5.46 7.28
CA ASP A 155 0.98 -4.82 6.62
C ASP A 155 2.30 -5.56 6.86
N GLY A 156 3.39 -5.02 6.30
CA GLY A 156 4.74 -5.48 6.61
C GLY A 156 5.10 -5.18 8.06
N VAL A 157 5.30 -3.93 8.39
CA VAL A 157 5.52 -3.47 9.76
C VAL A 157 5.45 -1.94 9.86
N GLY A 158 4.65 -1.45 10.82
CA GLY A 158 4.63 -0.05 11.24
C GLY A 158 5.72 0.26 12.29
N GLU A 159 5.37 0.96 13.34
CA GLU A 159 6.25 1.12 14.50
C GLU A 159 6.51 -0.23 15.17
N TRP A 160 5.47 -0.88 15.67
CA TRP A 160 5.49 -2.22 16.24
C TRP A 160 4.45 -3.14 15.61
N ALA A 161 3.26 -2.61 15.37
CA ALA A 161 2.16 -3.39 14.82
C ALA A 161 2.44 -3.84 13.38
N THR A 162 2.01 -5.04 13.06
CA THR A 162 2.03 -5.67 11.73
C THR A 162 0.62 -5.97 11.24
N THR A 163 -0.30 -6.19 12.20
CA THR A 163 -1.73 -6.37 11.94
C THR A 163 -2.48 -5.66 13.05
N THR A 164 -3.49 -4.86 12.70
CA THR A 164 -4.37 -4.22 13.68
C THR A 164 -5.83 -4.42 13.32
N VAL A 165 -6.64 -4.49 14.35
CA VAL A 165 -8.09 -4.47 14.26
C VAL A 165 -8.59 -3.22 14.93
N ALA A 166 -9.28 -2.36 14.20
CA ALA A 166 -9.98 -1.21 14.75
C ALA A 166 -11.49 -1.34 14.55
N ILE A 167 -12.24 -0.66 15.39
CA ILE A 167 -13.68 -0.48 15.24
C ILE A 167 -13.94 1.00 14.95
N GLY A 168 -14.51 1.23 13.77
CA GLY A 168 -15.01 2.54 13.38
C GLY A 168 -16.50 2.65 13.63
N LYS A 169 -16.93 3.76 14.24
CA LYS A 169 -18.34 4.11 14.45
C LYS A 169 -18.52 5.61 14.46
N GLY A 170 -19.26 6.15 13.48
CA GLY A 170 -19.36 7.59 13.25
C GLY A 170 -17.97 8.21 13.05
N SER A 171 -17.61 9.20 13.86
CA SER A 171 -16.28 9.83 13.82
C SER A 171 -15.22 9.11 14.66
N ASN A 172 -15.61 8.10 15.44
CA ASN A 172 -14.68 7.37 16.31
C ASN A 172 -14.00 6.21 15.56
N LEU A 173 -12.71 6.09 15.72
CA LEU A 173 -11.90 4.98 15.22
C LEU A 173 -10.95 4.52 16.31
N ASN A 174 -11.18 3.32 16.85
CA ASN A 174 -10.46 2.80 18.01
C ASN A 174 -9.80 1.47 17.69
N ILE A 175 -8.47 1.39 17.80
CA ILE A 175 -7.72 0.14 17.71
C ILE A 175 -8.08 -0.73 18.93
N LYS A 176 -8.36 -2.01 18.67
CA LYS A 176 -8.81 -2.99 19.66
C LYS A 176 -7.83 -4.13 19.87
N LYS A 177 -7.18 -4.58 18.79
CA LYS A 177 -6.26 -5.72 18.81
C LYS A 177 -5.08 -5.45 17.90
N GLU A 178 -3.94 -6.02 18.23
CA GLU A 178 -2.70 -5.89 17.46
C GLU A 178 -1.93 -7.20 17.47
N ILE A 179 -1.26 -7.49 16.36
CA ILE A 179 -0.13 -8.43 16.27
C ILE A 179 1.10 -7.59 16.01
N HIS A 180 2.16 -7.87 16.77
CA HIS A 180 3.39 -7.08 16.72
C HIS A 180 4.51 -7.81 15.96
N PHE A 181 5.44 -7.04 15.46
CA PHE A 181 6.73 -7.50 14.96
C PHE A 181 7.42 -8.39 16.03
N PRO A 182 8.04 -9.52 15.65
CA PRO A 182 8.38 -9.91 14.28
C PRO A 182 7.30 -10.77 13.56
N HIS A 183 6.14 -10.95 14.13
CA HIS A 183 5.06 -11.76 13.56
C HIS A 183 4.26 -10.92 12.56
N SER A 184 4.50 -11.13 11.27
CA SER A 184 3.90 -10.34 10.18
C SER A 184 3.53 -11.22 9.00
N LEU A 185 2.27 -11.12 8.57
CA LEU A 185 1.79 -11.79 7.35
C LEU A 185 2.40 -11.15 6.10
N GLY A 186 2.54 -9.81 6.09
CA GLY A 186 3.19 -9.09 5.00
C GLY A 186 4.65 -9.47 4.84
N LEU A 187 5.43 -9.49 5.93
CA LEU A 187 6.85 -9.92 5.86
C LEU A 187 6.99 -11.40 5.50
N LEU A 188 6.08 -12.27 5.95
CA LEU A 188 6.04 -13.67 5.52
C LEU A 188 5.87 -13.74 3.99
N TYR A 189 4.87 -13.05 3.44
CA TYR A 189 4.63 -13.01 2.00
C TYR A 189 5.82 -12.41 1.23
N SER A 190 6.44 -11.38 1.76
CA SER A 190 7.65 -10.76 1.20
C SER A 190 8.88 -11.69 1.26
N ALA A 191 8.99 -12.55 2.28
CA ALA A 191 10.06 -13.55 2.35
C ALA A 191 9.93 -14.57 1.21
N PHE A 192 8.73 -15.01 0.88
CA PHE A 192 8.48 -15.86 -0.29
C PHE A 192 8.68 -15.11 -1.62
N THR A 193 8.31 -13.83 -1.67
CA THR A 193 8.62 -12.95 -2.82
C THR A 193 10.12 -12.92 -3.09
N TYR A 194 10.92 -12.70 -2.05
CA TYR A 194 12.38 -12.76 -2.12
C TYR A 194 12.88 -14.15 -2.55
N TYR A 195 12.34 -15.21 -1.95
CA TYR A 195 12.81 -16.59 -2.19
C TYR A 195 12.65 -17.02 -3.64
N ILE A 196 11.57 -16.62 -4.31
CA ILE A 196 11.38 -16.89 -5.74
C ILE A 196 12.03 -15.83 -6.65
N GLY A 197 12.87 -14.96 -6.10
CA GLY A 197 13.73 -14.02 -6.83
C GLY A 197 13.03 -12.76 -7.34
N PHE A 198 11.91 -12.36 -6.72
CA PHE A 198 11.30 -11.05 -6.97
C PHE A 198 11.78 -10.01 -5.95
N LYS A 199 11.74 -8.75 -6.37
CA LYS A 199 12.15 -7.64 -5.51
C LYS A 199 11.10 -7.40 -4.42
N VAL A 200 11.50 -7.46 -3.15
CA VAL A 200 10.66 -7.15 -1.99
C VAL A 200 10.14 -5.70 -2.06
N ASN A 201 8.95 -5.46 -1.52
CA ASN A 201 8.19 -4.20 -1.56
C ASN A 201 7.79 -3.75 -2.98
N SER A 202 7.96 -4.63 -3.97
CA SER A 202 7.67 -4.31 -5.36
C SER A 202 7.20 -5.52 -6.17
N GLY A 203 7.49 -6.73 -5.74
CA GLY A 203 7.25 -7.96 -6.47
C GLY A 203 6.16 -8.86 -5.88
N GLU A 204 5.51 -8.45 -4.79
CA GLU A 204 4.44 -9.21 -4.14
C GLU A 204 3.27 -9.47 -5.09
N TYR A 205 2.92 -8.50 -5.94
CA TYR A 205 1.90 -8.70 -6.96
C TYR A 205 2.32 -9.72 -8.03
N LYS A 206 3.64 -9.87 -8.32
CA LYS A 206 4.16 -10.91 -9.24
C LYS A 206 4.06 -12.29 -8.60
N LEU A 207 4.32 -12.41 -7.30
CA LEU A 207 4.13 -13.63 -6.54
C LEU A 207 2.65 -14.05 -6.57
N MET A 208 1.73 -13.12 -6.30
CA MET A 208 0.30 -13.33 -6.39
C MET A 208 -0.12 -13.76 -7.81
N GLY A 209 0.40 -13.08 -8.85
CA GLY A 209 0.12 -13.42 -10.25
C GLY A 209 0.73 -14.75 -10.73
N LEU A 210 1.76 -15.25 -10.03
CA LEU A 210 2.40 -16.54 -10.33
C LEU A 210 1.63 -17.72 -9.70
N ALA A 211 0.94 -17.51 -8.59
CA ALA A 211 0.24 -18.53 -7.83
C ALA A 211 -0.75 -19.38 -8.65
N PRO A 212 -1.55 -18.83 -9.59
CA PRO A 212 -2.48 -19.60 -10.40
C PRO A 212 -1.83 -20.65 -11.31
N TYR A 213 -0.53 -20.55 -11.59
CA TYR A 213 0.20 -21.49 -12.42
C TYR A 213 0.80 -22.67 -11.64
N GLY A 214 0.70 -22.64 -10.29
CA GLY A 214 1.21 -23.67 -9.39
C GLY A 214 0.10 -24.49 -8.72
N GLN A 215 0.54 -25.51 -7.99
CA GLN A 215 -0.28 -26.28 -7.07
C GLN A 215 0.18 -26.05 -5.63
N PRO A 216 -0.70 -25.94 -4.62
CA PRO A 216 -0.35 -25.60 -3.27
C PRO A 216 0.24 -26.79 -2.48
N LYS A 217 1.29 -27.42 -3.00
CA LYS A 217 1.93 -28.66 -2.46
C LYS A 217 2.68 -28.45 -1.16
N TYR A 218 3.14 -27.20 -0.89
CA TYR A 218 3.96 -26.87 0.27
C TYR A 218 3.17 -26.23 1.40
N THR A 219 1.82 -26.20 1.31
CA THR A 219 0.96 -25.53 2.29
C THR A 219 1.18 -26.09 3.70
N ASP A 220 1.21 -27.42 3.85
CA ASP A 220 1.39 -28.07 5.16
C ASP A 220 2.80 -27.84 5.70
N ILE A 221 3.82 -27.93 4.84
CA ILE A 221 5.22 -27.60 5.22
C ILE A 221 5.31 -26.17 5.77
N ILE A 222 4.64 -25.21 5.13
CA ILE A 222 4.60 -23.81 5.59
C ILE A 222 3.92 -23.71 6.95
N LYS A 223 2.78 -24.35 7.13
CA LYS A 223 1.98 -24.30 8.36
C LYS A 223 2.68 -25.02 9.53
N ASP A 224 3.31 -26.16 9.26
CA ASP A 224 3.94 -26.97 10.30
C ASP A 224 5.27 -26.38 10.79
N ASN A 225 5.97 -25.58 9.94
CA ASN A 225 7.31 -25.09 10.25
C ASN A 225 7.43 -23.56 10.34
N LEU A 226 6.70 -22.80 9.55
CA LEU A 226 6.95 -21.36 9.38
C LEU A 226 5.93 -20.46 10.09
N ILE A 227 4.68 -20.91 10.19
CA ILE A 227 3.60 -20.11 10.79
C ILE A 227 2.64 -20.97 11.60
N ASP A 228 2.50 -20.64 12.87
CA ASP A 228 1.50 -21.24 13.77
C ASP A 228 0.24 -20.37 13.73
N ILE A 229 -0.84 -20.86 13.12
CA ILE A 229 -2.12 -20.16 12.94
C ILE A 229 -3.13 -20.66 13.97
N LYS A 230 -3.58 -19.74 14.85
CA LYS A 230 -4.58 -20.04 15.87
C LYS A 230 -6.00 -20.08 15.33
N GLU A 231 -6.95 -20.54 16.12
CA GLU A 231 -8.37 -20.62 15.76
C GLU A 231 -9.01 -19.24 15.50
N ASP A 232 -8.54 -18.21 16.21
CA ASP A 232 -8.96 -16.82 16.01
C ASP A 232 -8.29 -16.12 14.81
N GLY A 233 -7.44 -16.84 14.09
CA GLY A 233 -6.67 -16.33 12.96
C GLY A 233 -5.41 -15.56 13.36
N SER A 234 -5.16 -15.34 14.66
CA SER A 234 -3.86 -14.83 15.11
C SER A 234 -2.76 -15.83 14.79
N PHE A 235 -1.53 -15.35 14.66
CA PHE A 235 -0.44 -16.22 14.21
C PHE A 235 0.90 -15.84 14.83
N ARG A 236 1.80 -16.80 14.82
CA ARG A 236 3.22 -16.62 15.17
C ARG A 236 4.10 -17.15 14.06
N ILE A 237 5.15 -16.40 13.74
CA ILE A 237 6.16 -16.75 12.73
C ILE A 237 7.37 -17.36 13.43
N ALA A 238 7.85 -18.49 12.95
CA ALA A 238 9.04 -19.19 13.46
C ALA A 238 10.32 -18.46 12.97
N GLN A 239 10.87 -17.58 13.83
CA GLN A 239 11.93 -16.61 13.46
C GLN A 239 13.27 -17.24 13.07
N GLU A 240 13.53 -18.49 13.41
CA GLU A 240 14.75 -19.20 13.01
C GLU A 240 14.85 -19.48 11.50
N TYR A 241 13.75 -19.39 10.77
CA TYR A 241 13.72 -19.55 9.31
C TYR A 241 13.96 -18.24 8.55
N PHE A 242 13.95 -17.11 9.25
CA PHE A 242 13.97 -15.78 8.62
C PHE A 242 15.16 -14.94 9.12
N ASP A 243 15.67 -14.08 8.22
CA ASP A 243 16.76 -13.16 8.54
C ASP A 243 16.32 -11.68 8.50
N TYR A 244 15.07 -11.38 8.17
CA TYR A 244 14.59 -10.00 8.01
C TYR A 244 14.64 -9.16 9.30
N SER A 245 14.67 -9.80 10.47
CA SER A 245 14.73 -9.06 11.74
C SER A 245 16.10 -8.42 12.00
N THR A 246 17.19 -9.06 11.56
CA THR A 246 18.56 -8.63 11.85
C THR A 246 19.53 -8.74 10.68
N GLY A 247 19.09 -9.30 9.55
CA GLY A 247 19.89 -9.56 8.35
C GLY A 247 19.54 -8.66 7.17
N LEU A 248 20.32 -8.81 6.09
CA LEU A 248 20.08 -8.16 4.77
C LEU A 248 19.27 -9.04 3.83
N LYS A 249 18.93 -10.26 4.25
CA LYS A 249 18.14 -11.23 3.49
C LYS A 249 16.81 -11.45 4.19
N MET A 250 15.83 -11.92 3.43
CA MET A 250 14.54 -12.24 4.02
C MET A 250 14.51 -13.64 4.64
N THR A 251 15.23 -14.60 4.02
CA THR A 251 15.23 -16.01 4.43
C THR A 251 16.60 -16.48 4.91
N SER A 252 16.62 -17.40 5.87
CA SER A 252 17.82 -18.06 6.39
C SER A 252 18.19 -19.31 5.59
N SER A 253 19.36 -19.91 5.87
CA SER A 253 19.74 -21.21 5.32
C SER A 253 18.77 -22.33 5.75
N LYS A 254 18.19 -22.23 6.96
CA LYS A 254 17.20 -23.19 7.46
C LYS A 254 15.92 -23.17 6.61
N PHE A 255 15.48 -21.98 6.18
CA PHE A 255 14.38 -21.83 5.23
C PHE A 255 14.69 -22.51 3.90
N ASN A 256 15.88 -22.28 3.34
CA ASN A 256 16.29 -22.87 2.08
C ASN A 256 16.32 -24.41 2.16
N SER A 257 16.85 -24.96 3.26
CA SER A 257 16.88 -26.41 3.51
C SER A 257 15.49 -27.04 3.63
N LEU A 258 14.50 -26.28 4.13
CA LEU A 258 13.13 -26.75 4.26
C LEU A 258 12.48 -27.06 2.91
N PHE A 259 12.80 -26.28 1.88
CA PHE A 259 12.26 -26.43 0.52
C PHE A 259 13.24 -27.13 -0.44
N GLY A 260 14.48 -27.37 -0.02
CA GLY A 260 15.50 -28.08 -0.80
C GLY A 260 16.20 -27.27 -1.89
N GLU A 261 15.86 -25.99 -2.07
CA GLU A 261 16.48 -25.09 -3.04
C GLU A 261 16.94 -23.77 -2.38
N ALA A 262 17.95 -23.12 -2.95
CA ALA A 262 18.34 -21.76 -2.56
C ALA A 262 17.37 -20.72 -3.18
N PRO A 263 17.35 -19.46 -2.67
CA PRO A 263 16.60 -18.40 -3.31
C PRO A 263 17.00 -18.24 -4.77
N ARG A 264 16.00 -18.13 -5.67
CA ARG A 264 16.23 -18.00 -7.12
C ARG A 264 16.97 -16.70 -7.44
N ASP A 265 18.04 -16.81 -8.20
CA ASP A 265 18.66 -15.65 -8.85
C ASP A 265 17.89 -15.29 -10.13
N SER A 266 17.16 -14.17 -10.08
CA SER A 266 16.35 -13.72 -11.23
C SER A 266 17.15 -13.35 -12.47
N LYS A 267 18.47 -13.14 -12.36
CA LYS A 267 19.34 -12.78 -13.48
C LYS A 267 19.80 -14.01 -14.28
N THR A 268 19.96 -15.14 -13.61
CA THR A 268 20.57 -16.34 -14.19
C THR A 268 19.59 -17.51 -14.30
N GLU A 269 18.51 -17.51 -13.51
CA GLU A 269 17.58 -18.64 -13.43
C GLU A 269 16.18 -18.27 -13.93
N LYS A 270 15.59 -19.17 -14.72
CA LYS A 270 14.18 -19.08 -15.13
C LYS A 270 13.24 -19.54 -13.99
N ILE A 271 12.00 -19.08 -14.02
CA ILE A 271 10.93 -19.60 -13.17
C ILE A 271 10.65 -21.05 -13.56
N LYS A 272 10.61 -21.96 -12.57
CA LYS A 272 10.31 -23.39 -12.72
C LYS A 272 8.95 -23.68 -12.06
N GLN A 273 8.40 -24.88 -12.29
CA GLN A 273 7.17 -25.34 -11.63
C GLN A 273 7.28 -25.29 -10.11
N PHE A 274 8.45 -25.60 -9.54
CA PHE A 274 8.72 -25.45 -8.11
C PHE A 274 8.38 -24.04 -7.59
N HIS A 275 8.80 -23.00 -8.28
CA HIS A 275 8.53 -21.61 -7.87
C HIS A 275 7.04 -21.26 -7.95
N MET A 276 6.31 -21.82 -8.93
CA MET A 276 4.87 -21.66 -9.08
C MET A 276 4.12 -22.37 -7.94
N ASP A 277 4.54 -23.59 -7.59
CA ASP A 277 3.96 -24.38 -6.49
C ASP A 277 4.20 -23.71 -5.13
N ILE A 278 5.38 -23.12 -4.90
CA ILE A 278 5.68 -22.29 -3.72
C ILE A 278 4.77 -21.06 -3.67
N ALA A 279 4.60 -20.36 -4.81
CA ALA A 279 3.72 -19.19 -4.89
C ALA A 279 2.26 -19.55 -4.57
N ALA A 280 1.75 -20.64 -5.14
CA ALA A 280 0.41 -21.16 -4.85
C ALA A 280 0.24 -21.53 -3.37
N SER A 281 1.28 -22.10 -2.75
CA SER A 281 1.24 -22.55 -1.36
C SER A 281 1.17 -21.38 -0.37
N ILE A 282 2.03 -20.36 -0.53
CA ILE A 282 1.98 -19.18 0.37
C ILE A 282 0.72 -18.35 0.13
N GLN A 283 0.22 -18.27 -1.12
CA GLN A 283 -1.06 -17.64 -1.40
C GLN A 283 -2.19 -18.32 -0.64
N LYS A 284 -2.25 -19.65 -0.63
CA LYS A 284 -3.25 -20.44 0.10
C LYS A 284 -3.19 -20.20 1.61
N VAL A 285 -1.98 -20.15 2.18
CA VAL A 285 -1.78 -19.84 3.62
C VAL A 285 -2.26 -18.42 3.93
N THR A 286 -1.94 -17.44 3.07
CA THR A 286 -2.39 -16.05 3.25
C THR A 286 -3.92 -15.94 3.24
N GLU A 287 -4.58 -16.62 2.32
CA GLU A 287 -6.04 -16.70 2.24
C GLU A 287 -6.64 -17.32 3.52
N GLU A 288 -6.05 -18.41 4.02
CA GLU A 288 -6.50 -19.06 5.26
C GLU A 288 -6.42 -18.12 6.47
N VAL A 289 -5.29 -17.41 6.64
CA VAL A 289 -5.13 -16.45 7.75
C VAL A 289 -6.16 -15.33 7.66
N MET A 290 -6.32 -14.72 6.47
CA MET A 290 -7.27 -13.62 6.27
C MET A 290 -8.71 -14.05 6.52
N LEU A 291 -9.10 -15.25 6.07
CA LEU A 291 -10.43 -15.79 6.31
C LEU A 291 -10.69 -16.13 7.77
N LYS A 292 -9.73 -16.73 8.49
CA LYS A 292 -9.86 -17.02 9.93
C LYS A 292 -10.00 -15.74 10.74
N LEU A 293 -9.12 -14.74 10.51
CA LEU A 293 -9.23 -13.43 11.15
C LEU A 293 -10.60 -12.81 10.90
N ALA A 294 -11.04 -12.74 9.64
CA ALA A 294 -12.32 -12.16 9.27
C ALA A 294 -13.51 -12.86 9.96
N LYS A 295 -13.50 -14.20 9.99
CA LYS A 295 -14.53 -15.02 10.64
C LYS A 295 -14.60 -14.79 12.15
N PHE A 296 -13.43 -14.77 12.80
CA PHE A 296 -13.33 -14.50 14.23
C PHE A 296 -13.84 -13.10 14.56
N LEU A 297 -13.38 -12.07 13.85
CA LEU A 297 -13.77 -10.68 14.06
C LEU A 297 -15.26 -10.44 13.84
N LYS A 298 -15.84 -11.06 12.79
CA LYS A 298 -17.28 -11.03 12.54
C LYS A 298 -18.06 -11.62 13.72
N ASN A 299 -17.60 -12.74 14.26
CA ASN A 299 -18.25 -13.41 15.37
C ASN A 299 -18.12 -12.63 16.69
N GLU A 300 -16.97 -12.00 16.93
CA GLU A 300 -16.70 -11.24 18.15
C GLU A 300 -17.46 -9.91 18.18
N TYR A 301 -17.34 -9.10 17.12
CA TYR A 301 -17.90 -7.75 17.11
C TYR A 301 -19.33 -7.65 16.57
N LYS A 302 -19.82 -8.67 15.83
CA LYS A 302 -21.16 -8.71 15.22
C LYS A 302 -21.44 -7.54 14.26
N ILE A 303 -20.40 -6.93 13.69
CA ILE A 303 -20.50 -5.85 12.72
C ILE A 303 -20.50 -6.44 11.30
N ASN A 304 -21.34 -5.89 10.42
CA ASN A 304 -21.61 -6.43 9.09
C ASN A 304 -20.72 -5.86 7.99
N ASN A 305 -19.97 -4.81 8.26
CA ASN A 305 -19.11 -4.15 7.28
C ASN A 305 -17.64 -4.34 7.63
N LEU A 306 -16.82 -4.58 6.63
CA LEU A 306 -15.36 -4.72 6.75
C LEU A 306 -14.65 -3.67 5.89
N CYS A 307 -13.70 -2.96 6.50
CA CYS A 307 -12.71 -2.15 5.76
C CYS A 307 -11.34 -2.83 5.82
N LEU A 308 -10.58 -2.77 4.72
CA LEU A 308 -9.25 -3.35 4.60
C LEU A 308 -8.22 -2.27 4.23
N ALA A 309 -7.06 -2.30 4.90
CA ALA A 309 -5.88 -1.48 4.62
C ALA A 309 -4.58 -2.22 4.94
N GLY A 310 -3.43 -1.57 4.67
CA GLY A 310 -2.10 -2.18 4.75
C GLY A 310 -1.73 -2.90 3.45
N GLY A 311 -0.45 -3.18 3.24
CA GLY A 311 0.06 -3.78 2.01
C GLY A 311 -0.59 -5.13 1.64
N VAL A 312 -0.97 -5.94 2.64
CA VAL A 312 -1.65 -7.23 2.41
C VAL A 312 -3.05 -7.04 1.80
N ALA A 313 -3.72 -5.92 2.07
CA ALA A 313 -5.02 -5.60 1.45
C ALA A 313 -4.95 -5.37 -0.07
N LEU A 314 -3.75 -5.27 -0.66
CA LEU A 314 -3.55 -5.28 -2.11
C LEU A 314 -3.63 -6.68 -2.72
N ASN A 315 -3.71 -7.74 -1.91
CA ASN A 315 -3.89 -9.12 -2.38
C ASN A 315 -5.35 -9.35 -2.80
N CYS A 316 -5.64 -9.04 -4.07
CA CYS A 316 -6.99 -9.14 -4.62
C CYS A 316 -7.55 -10.58 -4.61
N VAL A 317 -6.69 -11.60 -4.63
CA VAL A 317 -7.11 -13.01 -4.57
C VAL A 317 -7.66 -13.34 -3.18
N ALA A 318 -6.92 -12.96 -2.10
CA ALA A 318 -7.42 -13.14 -0.74
C ALA A 318 -8.69 -12.30 -0.49
N ASN A 319 -8.76 -11.07 -1.02
CA ASN A 319 -9.94 -10.23 -0.93
C ASN A 319 -11.15 -10.85 -1.65
N GLY A 320 -10.93 -11.48 -2.81
CA GLY A 320 -11.96 -12.24 -3.53
C GLY A 320 -12.51 -13.40 -2.69
N LYS A 321 -11.63 -14.15 -1.99
CA LYS A 321 -12.06 -15.23 -1.08
C LYS A 321 -12.86 -14.70 0.12
N LEU A 322 -12.51 -13.54 0.66
CA LEU A 322 -13.30 -12.88 1.68
C LEU A 322 -14.69 -12.49 1.18
N LEU A 323 -14.80 -11.98 -0.04
CA LEU A 323 -16.07 -11.63 -0.66
C LEU A 323 -16.94 -12.88 -0.91
N GLU A 324 -16.34 -13.95 -1.49
CA GLU A 324 -17.00 -15.23 -1.75
C GLU A 324 -17.49 -15.90 -0.45
N SER A 325 -16.82 -15.70 0.67
CA SER A 325 -17.19 -16.26 1.96
C SER A 325 -18.52 -15.76 2.52
N LYS A 326 -19.00 -14.60 2.04
CA LYS A 326 -20.22 -13.92 2.50
C LYS A 326 -20.27 -13.66 4.03
N LEU A 327 -19.11 -13.57 4.68
CA LEU A 327 -19.01 -13.28 6.11
C LEU A 327 -19.49 -11.85 6.46
N PHE A 328 -19.30 -10.92 5.53
CA PHE A 328 -19.71 -9.53 5.65
C PHE A 328 -20.72 -9.16 4.57
N ASP A 329 -21.67 -8.29 4.91
CA ASP A 329 -22.64 -7.77 3.95
C ASP A 329 -21.94 -6.89 2.91
N LYS A 330 -20.95 -6.12 3.35
CA LYS A 330 -20.16 -5.22 2.49
C LYS A 330 -18.70 -5.21 2.91
N ILE A 331 -17.83 -5.17 1.93
CA ILE A 331 -16.38 -5.02 2.10
C ILE A 331 -15.94 -3.78 1.31
N TRP A 332 -15.15 -2.92 1.95
CA TRP A 332 -14.52 -1.78 1.31
C TRP A 332 -13.01 -1.84 1.49
N ILE A 333 -12.28 -1.72 0.41
CA ILE A 333 -10.82 -1.83 0.39
C ILE A 333 -10.25 -0.48 -0.02
N GLN A 334 -9.31 0.06 0.78
CA GLN A 334 -8.61 1.28 0.40
C GLN A 334 -7.85 1.06 -0.92
N PRO A 335 -8.14 1.81 -2.01
CA PRO A 335 -7.43 1.67 -3.27
C PRO A 335 -5.91 1.87 -3.15
N ALA A 336 -5.50 2.82 -2.31
CA ALA A 336 -4.10 3.03 -1.92
C ALA A 336 -3.81 2.34 -0.58
N ALA A 337 -4.05 1.02 -0.48
CA ALA A 337 -3.98 0.30 0.78
C ALA A 337 -2.58 0.24 1.41
N GLY A 338 -1.50 0.34 0.60
CA GLY A 338 -0.12 0.44 1.08
C GLY A 338 0.23 1.81 1.68
N ASP A 339 1.52 2.06 1.88
CA ASP A 339 2.04 3.25 2.57
C ASP A 339 1.64 4.58 1.94
N ALA A 340 1.38 4.62 0.62
CA ALA A 340 0.88 5.82 -0.05
C ALA A 340 -0.41 6.34 0.59
N GLY A 341 -1.35 5.44 0.91
CA GLY A 341 -2.60 5.78 1.59
C GLY A 341 -2.42 6.29 3.02
N GLY A 342 -1.26 6.00 3.64
CA GLY A 342 -0.88 6.55 4.93
C GLY A 342 -0.86 8.08 4.93
N SER A 343 -0.50 8.73 3.81
CA SER A 343 -0.58 10.19 3.66
C SER A 343 -2.00 10.71 3.87
N LEU A 344 -2.97 10.11 3.18
CA LEU A 344 -4.39 10.46 3.32
C LEU A 344 -4.92 10.10 4.71
N GLY A 345 -4.57 8.90 5.19
CA GLY A 345 -5.04 8.41 6.49
C GLY A 345 -4.55 9.24 7.67
N ALA A 346 -3.28 9.68 7.65
CA ALA A 346 -2.75 10.58 8.65
C ALA A 346 -3.51 11.91 8.69
N ALA A 347 -3.81 12.49 7.53
CA ALA A 347 -4.60 13.72 7.45
C ALA A 347 -6.02 13.53 8.00
N LEU A 348 -6.68 12.43 7.67
CA LEU A 348 -8.02 12.10 8.18
C LEU A 348 -8.00 11.79 9.68
N ALA A 349 -6.97 11.07 10.18
CA ALA A 349 -6.82 10.81 11.60
C ALA A 349 -6.64 12.10 12.40
N LEU A 350 -5.81 13.04 11.92
CA LEU A 350 -5.65 14.34 12.55
C LEU A 350 -6.98 15.11 12.56
N TRP A 351 -7.71 15.14 11.44
CA TRP A 351 -8.98 15.85 11.34
C TRP A 351 -10.06 15.33 12.27
N HIS A 352 -10.27 14.01 12.29
CA HIS A 352 -11.37 13.41 13.05
C HIS A 352 -11.02 13.15 14.50
N LYS A 353 -9.83 12.61 14.78
CA LYS A 353 -9.45 12.14 16.11
C LYS A 353 -8.82 13.24 16.97
N GLU A 354 -7.85 14.00 16.42
CA GLU A 354 -7.13 15.00 17.20
C GLU A 354 -7.87 16.34 17.24
N LEU A 355 -8.46 16.75 16.10
CA LEU A 355 -9.24 17.99 16.02
C LEU A 355 -10.72 17.80 16.35
N GLY A 356 -11.19 16.57 16.57
CA GLY A 356 -12.53 16.25 17.04
C GLY A 356 -13.67 16.56 16.06
N ASN A 357 -13.38 16.65 14.77
CA ASN A 357 -14.39 17.01 13.77
C ASN A 357 -15.26 15.82 13.39
N ASN A 358 -16.54 16.10 13.13
CA ASN A 358 -17.49 15.09 12.69
C ASN A 358 -17.16 14.56 11.29
N ARG A 359 -17.49 13.29 11.07
CA ARG A 359 -17.34 12.64 9.78
C ARG A 359 -18.37 13.17 8.79
N ILE A 360 -17.91 13.34 7.54
CA ILE A 360 -18.74 13.75 6.42
C ILE A 360 -19.16 12.48 5.67
N TYR A 361 -20.40 12.43 5.20
CA TYR A 361 -20.95 11.34 4.40
C TYR A 361 -21.50 11.89 3.10
N ASN A 362 -21.36 11.13 2.01
CA ASN A 362 -22.08 11.40 0.79
C ASN A 362 -23.58 11.05 0.95
N LYS A 363 -24.48 11.86 0.40
CA LYS A 363 -25.95 11.64 0.50
C LYS A 363 -26.39 10.33 -0.15
N ASP A 364 -25.71 9.90 -1.20
CA ASP A 364 -25.94 8.64 -1.94
C ASP A 364 -25.27 7.43 -1.30
N LYS A 365 -24.62 7.61 -0.14
CA LYS A 365 -23.83 6.58 0.56
C LYS A 365 -22.71 5.98 -0.29
N SER A 366 -22.18 6.73 -1.27
CA SER A 366 -20.94 6.41 -1.95
C SER A 366 -19.73 6.71 -1.06
N ASP A 367 -18.56 6.17 -1.40
CA ASP A 367 -17.32 6.51 -0.71
C ASP A 367 -16.83 7.94 -1.04
N LEU A 368 -15.86 8.42 -0.25
CA LEU A 368 -15.29 9.76 -0.43
C LEU A 368 -14.03 9.77 -1.32
N MET A 369 -13.61 8.61 -1.85
CA MET A 369 -12.43 8.49 -2.70
C MET A 369 -12.66 8.91 -4.15
N LYS A 370 -13.90 9.24 -4.52
CA LYS A 370 -14.25 9.66 -5.90
C LYS A 370 -13.76 8.65 -6.96
N GLY A 371 -13.94 7.34 -6.71
CA GLY A 371 -13.42 6.28 -7.58
C GLY A 371 -11.90 6.14 -7.57
N SER A 372 -11.23 6.69 -6.57
CA SER A 372 -9.77 6.83 -6.47
C SER A 372 -9.14 7.87 -7.42
N TYR A 373 -9.92 8.61 -8.19
CA TYR A 373 -9.44 9.60 -9.16
C TYR A 373 -9.07 10.92 -8.45
N LEU A 374 -7.97 10.90 -7.68
CA LEU A 374 -7.51 12.02 -6.85
C LEU A 374 -6.23 12.68 -7.39
N GLY A 375 -5.56 12.04 -8.37
CA GLY A 375 -4.31 12.50 -8.95
C GLY A 375 -4.46 13.56 -10.04
N PRO A 376 -3.38 13.86 -10.78
CA PRO A 376 -3.36 14.88 -11.82
C PRO A 376 -4.24 14.51 -13.01
N GLU A 377 -4.78 15.56 -13.61
CA GLU A 377 -5.55 15.55 -14.86
C GLU A 377 -4.89 16.51 -15.85
N PHE A 378 -5.03 16.24 -17.13
CA PHE A 378 -4.48 17.07 -18.20
C PHE A 378 -5.58 17.43 -19.19
N SER A 379 -5.67 18.69 -19.57
CA SER A 379 -6.57 19.17 -20.62
C SER A 379 -6.09 18.68 -22.00
N GLN A 380 -7.02 18.61 -22.95
CA GLN A 380 -6.71 18.26 -24.35
C GLN A 380 -5.58 19.14 -24.91
N LYS A 381 -5.59 20.44 -24.63
CA LYS A 381 -4.57 21.38 -25.09
C LYS A 381 -3.18 21.08 -24.52
N GLU A 382 -3.09 20.71 -23.24
CA GLU A 382 -1.82 20.31 -22.60
C GLU A 382 -1.30 19.01 -23.21
N ILE A 383 -2.16 18.03 -23.45
CA ILE A 383 -1.81 16.76 -24.09
C ILE A 383 -1.27 17.01 -25.49
N GLU A 384 -1.96 17.79 -26.33
CA GLU A 384 -1.51 18.11 -27.68
C GLU A 384 -0.19 18.90 -27.69
N SER A 385 -0.05 19.85 -26.76
CA SER A 385 1.19 20.62 -26.61
C SER A 385 2.38 19.71 -26.29
N GLU A 386 2.20 18.77 -25.38
CA GLU A 386 3.25 17.85 -24.96
C GLU A 386 3.58 16.82 -26.07
N LEU A 387 2.57 16.28 -26.75
CA LEU A 387 2.77 15.38 -27.88
C LEU A 387 3.53 16.07 -29.03
N ASN A 388 3.20 17.32 -29.32
CA ASN A 388 3.92 18.10 -30.32
C ASN A 388 5.37 18.36 -29.89
N ARG A 389 5.61 18.71 -28.62
CA ARG A 389 6.95 18.91 -28.06
C ARG A 389 7.83 17.65 -28.20
N LEU A 390 7.21 16.49 -28.02
CA LEU A 390 7.89 15.18 -28.14
C LEU A 390 8.02 14.69 -29.59
N GLY A 391 7.45 15.38 -30.57
CA GLY A 391 7.43 14.94 -31.98
C GLY A 391 6.58 13.68 -32.20
N ALA A 392 5.58 13.44 -31.35
CA ALA A 392 4.72 12.27 -31.44
C ALA A 392 3.79 12.38 -32.65
N LYS A 393 3.52 11.24 -33.32
CA LYS A 393 2.49 11.15 -34.36
C LYS A 393 1.17 10.76 -33.69
N TYR A 394 0.16 11.60 -33.85
CA TYR A 394 -1.16 11.34 -33.29
C TYR A 394 -2.27 11.88 -34.20
N SER A 395 -3.50 11.47 -33.92
CA SER A 395 -4.71 12.02 -34.56
C SER A 395 -5.68 12.45 -33.49
N VAL A 396 -6.34 13.58 -33.69
CA VAL A 396 -7.46 14.02 -32.85
C VAL A 396 -8.74 13.49 -33.47
N ILE A 397 -9.50 12.70 -32.71
CA ILE A 397 -10.75 12.08 -33.12
C ILE A 397 -11.83 12.32 -32.07
N ASN A 398 -13.09 12.17 -32.41
CA ASN A 398 -14.19 12.34 -31.47
C ASN A 398 -14.40 11.10 -30.58
N ASP A 399 -15.21 11.25 -29.54
CA ASP A 399 -15.47 10.19 -28.56
C ASP A 399 -16.05 8.92 -29.16
N GLN A 400 -16.91 9.03 -30.17
CA GLN A 400 -17.50 7.88 -30.86
C GLN A 400 -16.45 7.11 -31.64
N GLU A 401 -15.60 7.81 -32.40
CA GLU A 401 -14.52 7.19 -33.18
C GLU A 401 -13.47 6.52 -32.30
N ILE A 402 -13.14 7.12 -31.10
CA ILE A 402 -12.18 6.50 -30.19
C ILE A 402 -12.69 5.17 -29.63
N ILE A 403 -14.00 5.09 -29.30
CA ILE A 403 -14.63 3.86 -28.85
C ILE A 403 -14.64 2.79 -29.95
N GLU A 404 -15.04 3.17 -31.18
CA GLU A 404 -15.08 2.25 -32.32
C GLU A 404 -13.68 1.69 -32.65
N LYS A 405 -12.67 2.56 -32.78
CA LYS A 405 -11.31 2.14 -33.09
C LYS A 405 -10.73 1.27 -31.98
N THR A 406 -10.96 1.63 -30.71
CA THR A 406 -10.54 0.85 -29.56
C THR A 406 -11.16 -0.55 -29.58
N THR A 407 -12.47 -0.62 -29.85
CA THR A 407 -13.19 -1.89 -29.93
C THR A 407 -12.64 -2.79 -31.05
N LEU A 408 -12.40 -2.24 -32.23
CA LEU A 408 -11.84 -2.98 -33.36
C LEU A 408 -10.44 -3.50 -33.04
N SER A 409 -9.55 -2.68 -32.49
CA SER A 409 -8.19 -3.15 -32.09
C SER A 409 -8.25 -4.25 -31.02
N LEU A 410 -9.19 -4.17 -30.06
CA LEU A 410 -9.36 -5.26 -29.08
C LEU A 410 -9.84 -6.55 -29.74
N ILE A 411 -10.77 -6.49 -30.70
CA ILE A 411 -11.23 -7.65 -31.49
C ILE A 411 -10.07 -8.26 -32.27
N ASP A 412 -9.18 -7.44 -32.82
CA ASP A 412 -7.99 -7.87 -33.55
C ASP A 412 -6.89 -8.47 -32.63
N GLY A 413 -7.12 -8.46 -31.28
CA GLY A 413 -6.19 -9.04 -30.30
C GLY A 413 -5.08 -8.10 -29.85
N ASP A 414 -5.21 -6.80 -30.08
CA ASP A 414 -4.28 -5.81 -29.61
C ASP A 414 -4.46 -5.50 -28.10
N ALA A 415 -3.38 -5.00 -27.50
CA ALA A 415 -3.40 -4.41 -26.16
C ALA A 415 -3.29 -2.87 -26.29
N ILE A 416 -4.17 -2.16 -25.61
CA ILE A 416 -4.33 -0.70 -25.75
C ILE A 416 -3.95 0.00 -24.46
N GLY A 417 -3.08 1.02 -24.53
CA GLY A 417 -2.86 1.97 -23.45
C GLY A 417 -4.00 2.98 -23.38
N TRP A 418 -4.70 3.04 -22.25
CA TRP A 418 -5.83 3.96 -22.03
C TRP A 418 -5.49 5.05 -21.03
N PHE A 419 -5.78 6.30 -21.37
CA PHE A 419 -5.47 7.48 -20.58
C PHE A 419 -6.66 8.45 -20.61
N GLN A 420 -7.29 8.70 -19.45
CA GLN A 420 -8.44 9.62 -19.35
C GLN A 420 -8.56 10.25 -17.96
N GLY A 421 -9.10 11.48 -17.89
CA GLY A 421 -9.47 12.15 -16.65
C GLY A 421 -8.35 12.22 -15.60
N ARG A 422 -8.75 12.31 -14.33
CA ARG A 422 -7.81 12.30 -13.19
C ARG A 422 -7.19 10.93 -12.99
N MET A 423 -5.90 10.92 -12.67
CA MET A 423 -5.15 9.70 -12.36
C MET A 423 -5.62 9.07 -11.05
N GLU A 424 -5.54 7.75 -10.97
CA GLU A 424 -5.81 6.99 -9.74
C GLU A 424 -4.77 7.28 -8.66
N PHE A 425 -5.24 7.37 -7.39
CA PHE A 425 -4.40 7.32 -6.20
C PHE A 425 -4.38 5.89 -5.68
N GLY A 426 -3.24 5.23 -5.84
CA GLY A 426 -3.02 3.82 -5.51
C GLY A 426 -2.24 3.08 -6.60
N PRO A 427 -1.76 1.85 -6.31
CA PRO A 427 -0.88 1.11 -7.22
C PRO A 427 -1.64 0.37 -8.34
N ARG A 428 -2.97 0.32 -8.29
CA ARG A 428 -3.78 -0.43 -9.25
C ARG A 428 -4.34 0.48 -10.34
N ALA A 429 -4.36 -0.03 -11.57
CA ALA A 429 -5.09 0.59 -12.66
C ALA A 429 -6.61 0.42 -12.43
N LEU A 430 -7.36 1.52 -12.51
CA LEU A 430 -8.80 1.58 -12.28
C LEU A 430 -9.54 2.29 -13.44
N GLY A 431 -8.95 2.34 -14.62
CA GLY A 431 -9.55 2.87 -15.83
C GLY A 431 -9.05 4.24 -16.28
N ALA A 432 -8.28 4.97 -15.46
CA ALA A 432 -7.73 6.27 -15.86
C ALA A 432 -6.35 6.18 -16.53
N ARG A 433 -5.52 5.26 -16.06
CA ARG A 433 -4.19 4.92 -16.60
C ARG A 433 -4.09 3.40 -16.65
N SER A 434 -4.61 2.79 -17.71
CA SER A 434 -4.83 1.36 -17.80
C SER A 434 -4.28 0.79 -19.09
N ILE A 435 -3.97 -0.50 -19.08
CA ILE A 435 -3.79 -1.30 -20.28
C ILE A 435 -5.05 -2.15 -20.43
N ILE A 436 -5.71 -2.05 -21.57
CA ILE A 436 -6.94 -2.76 -21.88
C ILE A 436 -6.60 -3.88 -22.86
N GLY A 437 -7.14 -5.07 -22.63
CA GLY A 437 -7.03 -6.23 -23.50
C GLY A 437 -8.37 -6.96 -23.59
N ASP A 438 -8.57 -7.78 -24.62
CA ASP A 438 -9.77 -8.57 -24.81
C ASP A 438 -9.90 -9.66 -23.73
N PRO A 439 -10.92 -9.61 -22.85
CA PRO A 439 -11.11 -10.59 -21.77
C PRO A 439 -11.58 -11.96 -22.29
N MET A 440 -12.03 -12.04 -23.53
CA MET A 440 -12.48 -13.29 -24.17
C MET A 440 -11.31 -14.10 -24.78
N SER A 441 -10.17 -13.47 -24.98
CA SER A 441 -8.98 -14.10 -25.56
C SER A 441 -8.23 -14.95 -24.55
N GLU A 442 -8.14 -16.26 -24.77
CA GLU A 442 -7.41 -17.22 -23.93
C GLU A 442 -5.90 -16.88 -23.80
N SER A 443 -5.34 -16.21 -24.80
CA SER A 443 -3.91 -15.86 -24.84
C SER A 443 -3.60 -14.47 -24.32
N MET A 444 -4.60 -13.59 -24.15
CA MET A 444 -4.37 -12.16 -23.84
C MET A 444 -3.64 -11.96 -22.52
N GLN A 445 -4.01 -12.70 -21.46
CA GLN A 445 -3.31 -12.61 -20.16
C GLN A 445 -1.83 -12.96 -20.30
N LYS A 446 -1.50 -14.00 -21.04
CA LYS A 446 -0.11 -14.40 -21.31
C LYS A 446 0.61 -13.33 -22.12
N ASN A 447 -0.03 -12.78 -23.14
CA ASN A 447 0.54 -11.75 -24.01
C ASN A 447 0.83 -10.46 -23.23
N LEU A 448 -0.08 -10.00 -22.38
CA LEU A 448 0.12 -8.84 -21.52
C LEU A 448 1.29 -9.07 -20.53
N ASN A 449 1.32 -10.21 -19.85
CA ASN A 449 2.38 -10.56 -18.90
C ASN A 449 3.78 -10.68 -19.54
N LEU A 450 3.87 -10.94 -20.84
CA LEU A 450 5.13 -11.01 -21.56
C LEU A 450 5.59 -9.63 -22.11
N LYS A 451 4.65 -8.71 -22.36
CA LYS A 451 4.93 -7.38 -22.94
C LYS A 451 5.07 -6.28 -21.89
N VAL A 452 4.46 -6.45 -20.73
CA VAL A 452 4.39 -5.50 -19.63
C VAL A 452 5.05 -6.05 -18.38
#